data_54e95a7c68d7e7842dcf302eb4d87797
#
_entry.id   54e95a7c68d7e7842dcf302eb4d87797
#
_cell.length_a   1.000
_cell.length_b   1.000
_cell.length_c   1.000
_cell.angle_alpha   90.00
_cell.angle_beta   90.00
_cell.angle_gamma   90.00
#
_symmetry.space_group_name_H-M   'P 1'
#
loop_
_entity.id
_entity.type
_entity.pdbx_description
1 polymer ?
#
loop_
_entity_poly.entity_id
_entity_poly.type
_entity_poly.pdbx_seq_one_letter_code
_entity_poly.pdbx_strand_id
1 'polypeptide(L)'
;MVHFVGAGPGAPDLITRRGAALLQTADCIIYAGSLVNPALLGLAKAGCAIYNSAEMTLEQVLAVMRQMEAEHKTTVRLHTGDPCLYGAIREQMDALDADGIAYDDTPGVSSFCGAAAALNAEYTLPAVSQTVIITRAAGKTPVPEREQIESLAAHGATMVIFLSIGLVNQVQQALLQGAYTVSTPVAVVYKATWPEERIVRCTVGDLAESVHKADITKTALIVVGDFLGTQYD
;
A
#
# COMPACT_ATOMS: atom_id res chain seq x y z
N MET A 1 25.28 -0.82 -4.24
CA MET A 1 24.06 -1.44 -4.80
C MET A 1 22.84 -1.08 -3.95
N VAL A 2 21.70 -0.80 -4.58
CA VAL A 2 20.43 -0.43 -3.90
C VAL A 2 19.42 -1.56 -4.03
N HIS A 3 18.82 -1.99 -2.91
CA HIS A 3 17.74 -2.98 -2.88
C HIS A 3 16.42 -2.29 -2.52
N PHE A 4 15.46 -2.23 -3.43
CA PHE A 4 14.09 -1.87 -3.10
C PHE A 4 13.43 -3.07 -2.42
N VAL A 5 12.85 -2.88 -1.25
CA VAL A 5 12.33 -4.01 -0.44
C VAL A 5 10.94 -3.68 0.07
N GLY A 6 10.01 -4.61 -0.12
CA GLY A 6 8.68 -4.54 0.49
C GLY A 6 8.71 -4.95 1.95
N ALA A 7 8.25 -4.04 2.82
CA ALA A 7 8.17 -4.25 4.27
C ALA A 7 6.99 -5.14 4.72
N GLY A 8 6.09 -5.48 3.79
CA GLY A 8 4.83 -6.11 4.15
C GLY A 8 3.76 -5.11 4.62
N PRO A 9 2.56 -5.61 4.99
CA PRO A 9 1.38 -4.78 5.26
C PRO A 9 1.39 -4.12 6.65
N GLY A 10 2.21 -4.63 7.58
CA GLY A 10 2.26 -4.09 8.94
C GLY A 10 2.90 -5.01 9.97
N ALA A 11 2.44 -6.24 10.09
CA ALA A 11 3.05 -7.22 10.99
C ALA A 11 4.50 -7.53 10.54
N PRO A 12 5.49 -7.47 11.45
CA PRO A 12 6.90 -7.64 11.08
C PRO A 12 7.23 -9.02 10.52
N ASP A 13 6.50 -10.06 10.91
CA ASP A 13 6.68 -11.44 10.43
C ASP A 13 6.12 -11.68 9.01
N LEU A 14 5.39 -10.71 8.45
CA LEU A 14 4.92 -10.72 7.06
C LEU A 14 5.93 -10.13 6.07
N ILE A 15 7.11 -9.72 6.52
CA ILE A 15 8.22 -9.44 5.60
C ILE A 15 8.69 -10.75 4.95
N THR A 16 9.08 -10.68 3.68
CA THR A 16 9.65 -11.85 3.03
C THR A 16 11.00 -12.25 3.66
N ARG A 17 11.35 -13.51 3.62
CA ARG A 17 12.65 -13.98 4.11
C ARG A 17 13.83 -13.29 3.44
N ARG A 18 13.71 -12.98 2.13
CA ARG A 18 14.71 -12.21 1.39
C ARG A 18 14.80 -10.79 1.91
N GLY A 19 13.66 -10.11 2.09
CA GLY A 19 13.62 -8.75 2.63
C GLY A 19 14.26 -8.66 4.01
N ALA A 20 13.94 -9.60 4.91
CA ALA A 20 14.56 -9.68 6.24
C ALA A 20 16.09 -9.89 6.17
N ALA A 21 16.56 -10.79 5.30
CA ALA A 21 18.00 -11.02 5.13
C ALA A 21 18.73 -9.80 4.59
N LEU A 22 18.11 -9.04 3.67
CA LEU A 22 18.65 -7.78 3.16
C LEU A 22 18.74 -6.71 4.27
N LEU A 23 17.72 -6.58 5.12
CA LEU A 23 17.77 -5.67 6.27
C LEU A 23 18.91 -6.01 7.23
N GLN A 24 19.12 -7.31 7.51
CA GLN A 24 20.17 -7.79 8.42
C GLN A 24 21.59 -7.52 7.92
N THR A 25 21.78 -7.40 6.61
CA THR A 25 23.11 -7.19 6.01
C THR A 25 23.34 -5.76 5.52
N ALA A 26 22.30 -4.94 5.44
CA ALA A 26 22.36 -3.56 4.95
C ALA A 26 23.35 -2.69 5.73
N ASP A 27 24.09 -1.85 5.02
CA ASP A 27 24.90 -0.76 5.61
C ASP A 27 24.07 0.50 5.82
N CYS A 28 23.02 0.66 5.02
CA CYS A 28 22.09 1.78 5.08
C CYS A 28 20.66 1.30 4.83
N ILE A 29 19.71 1.80 5.62
CA ILE A 29 18.27 1.59 5.41
C ILE A 29 17.61 2.96 5.30
N ILE A 30 16.88 3.18 4.19
CA ILE A 30 16.04 4.36 3.98
C ILE A 30 14.60 3.87 3.96
N TYR A 31 13.80 4.15 5.00
CA TYR A 31 12.44 3.63 5.13
C TYR A 31 11.36 4.69 4.92
N ALA A 32 10.15 4.26 4.52
CA ALA A 32 9.04 5.13 4.13
C ALA A 32 8.20 5.61 5.34
N GLY A 33 8.86 6.15 6.36
CA GLY A 33 8.21 6.80 7.50
C GLY A 33 7.24 5.92 8.28
N SER A 34 6.17 6.51 8.76
CA SER A 34 5.16 5.85 9.61
C SER A 34 4.35 4.74 8.94
N LEU A 35 4.54 4.53 7.64
CA LEU A 35 3.91 3.43 6.90
C LEU A 35 4.67 2.11 7.04
N VAL A 36 5.91 2.14 7.53
CA VAL A 36 6.74 0.97 7.80
C VAL A 36 6.75 0.70 9.30
N ASN A 37 6.51 -0.55 9.69
CA ASN A 37 6.56 -0.91 11.11
C ASN A 37 7.99 -0.76 11.64
N PRO A 38 8.22 0.09 12.66
CA PRO A 38 9.56 0.36 13.19
C PRO A 38 10.23 -0.88 13.80
N ALA A 39 9.48 -1.91 14.17
CA ALA A 39 10.05 -3.18 14.65
C ALA A 39 10.96 -3.84 13.60
N LEU A 40 10.71 -3.60 12.30
CA LEU A 40 11.58 -4.11 11.22
C LEU A 40 12.98 -3.48 11.24
N LEU A 41 13.11 -2.25 11.73
CA LEU A 41 14.41 -1.59 11.86
C LEU A 41 15.30 -2.26 12.91
N GLY A 42 14.68 -3.01 13.82
CA GLY A 42 15.41 -3.85 14.79
C GLY A 42 16.16 -5.04 14.17
N LEU A 43 15.88 -5.38 12.89
CA LEU A 43 16.64 -6.38 12.15
C LEU A 43 17.99 -5.85 11.65
N ALA A 44 18.19 -4.55 11.63
CA ALA A 44 19.41 -3.93 11.12
C ALA A 44 20.64 -4.35 11.94
N LYS A 45 21.76 -4.60 11.25
CA LYS A 45 23.03 -4.87 11.92
C LYS A 45 23.54 -3.65 12.70
N ALA A 46 24.40 -3.87 13.66
CA ALA A 46 25.08 -2.81 14.39
C ALA A 46 25.85 -1.88 13.41
N GLY A 47 25.68 -0.56 13.58
CA GLY A 47 26.34 0.43 12.74
C GLY A 47 25.63 0.70 11.39
N CYS A 48 24.48 0.08 11.12
CA CYS A 48 23.65 0.42 9.96
C CYS A 48 23.13 1.86 10.08
N ALA A 49 23.31 2.67 9.04
CA ALA A 49 22.74 4.01 8.97
C ALA A 49 21.23 3.92 8.64
N ILE A 50 20.38 4.64 9.38
CA ILE A 50 18.93 4.57 9.20
C ILE A 50 18.39 5.97 8.94
N TYR A 51 17.66 6.13 7.82
CA TYR A 51 17.04 7.38 7.38
C TYR A 51 15.54 7.25 7.22
N ASN A 52 14.80 8.26 7.70
CA ASN A 52 13.37 8.37 7.50
C ASN A 52 13.07 9.24 6.26
N SER A 53 12.64 8.63 5.16
CA SER A 53 12.37 9.38 3.93
C SER A 53 11.13 10.27 3.98
N ALA A 54 10.29 10.16 5.00
CA ALA A 54 9.19 11.11 5.19
C ALA A 54 9.67 12.53 5.54
N GLU A 55 10.93 12.66 5.97
CA GLU A 55 11.60 13.91 6.34
C GLU A 55 12.62 14.36 5.28
N MET A 56 12.64 13.70 4.12
CA MET A 56 13.64 13.92 3.06
C MET A 56 12.97 14.25 1.72
N THR A 57 13.66 15.03 0.90
CA THR A 57 13.31 15.18 -0.51
C THR A 57 13.85 14.01 -1.33
N LEU A 58 13.38 13.86 -2.58
CA LEU A 58 13.91 12.84 -3.51
C LEU A 58 15.44 13.00 -3.69
N GLU A 59 15.91 14.22 -3.88
CA GLU A 59 17.33 14.53 -4.06
C GLU A 59 18.17 14.13 -2.85
N GLN A 60 17.64 14.32 -1.64
CA GLN A 60 18.32 13.89 -0.41
C GLN A 60 18.38 12.36 -0.30
N VAL A 61 17.30 11.65 -0.66
CA VAL A 61 17.29 10.17 -0.71
C VAL A 61 18.34 9.67 -1.71
N LEU A 62 18.36 10.24 -2.93
CA LEU A 62 19.32 9.88 -3.96
C LEU A 62 20.77 10.22 -3.56
N ALA A 63 20.98 11.35 -2.87
CA ALA A 63 22.31 11.72 -2.37
C ALA A 63 22.87 10.68 -1.39
N VAL A 64 22.02 10.16 -0.48
CA VAL A 64 22.41 9.07 0.44
C VAL A 64 22.76 7.80 -0.34
N MET A 65 21.95 7.42 -1.32
CA MET A 65 22.20 6.22 -2.16
C MET A 65 23.54 6.35 -2.91
N ARG A 66 23.81 7.51 -3.51
CA ARG A 66 25.09 7.81 -4.20
C ARG A 66 26.29 7.74 -3.27
N GLN A 67 26.16 8.32 -2.07
CA GLN A 67 27.21 8.28 -1.07
C GLN A 67 27.53 6.83 -0.66
N MET A 68 26.50 6.03 -0.37
CA MET A 68 26.68 4.63 0.01
C MET A 68 27.35 3.82 -1.11
N GLU A 69 26.95 4.05 -2.36
CA GLU A 69 27.56 3.38 -3.51
C GLU A 69 29.05 3.77 -3.65
N ALA A 70 29.39 5.04 -3.52
CA ALA A 70 30.78 5.51 -3.57
C ALA A 70 31.66 4.90 -2.45
N GLU A 71 31.05 4.54 -1.33
CA GLU A 71 31.69 3.85 -0.21
C GLU A 71 31.65 2.30 -0.34
N HIS A 72 31.16 1.77 -1.47
CA HIS A 72 30.96 0.32 -1.71
C HIS A 72 30.06 -0.35 -0.67
N LYS A 73 29.07 0.37 -0.16
CA LYS A 73 28.08 -0.05 0.82
C LYS A 73 26.75 -0.39 0.16
N THR A 74 25.99 -1.28 0.82
CA THR A 74 24.67 -1.66 0.38
C THR A 74 23.58 -0.83 1.03
N THR A 75 22.62 -0.36 0.21
CA THR A 75 21.45 0.40 0.67
C THR A 75 20.17 -0.44 0.49
N VAL A 76 19.36 -0.52 1.54
CA VAL A 76 17.96 -0.99 1.44
C VAL A 76 17.02 0.20 1.44
N ARG A 77 16.22 0.31 0.38
CA ARG A 77 15.10 1.24 0.28
C ARG A 77 13.81 0.51 0.68
N LEU A 78 13.38 0.68 1.93
CA LEU A 78 12.29 -0.07 2.54
C LEU A 78 10.94 0.65 2.35
N HIS A 79 10.02 0.03 1.61
CA HIS A 79 8.68 0.52 1.30
C HIS A 79 7.60 -0.27 2.03
N THR A 80 6.49 0.38 2.38
CA THR A 80 5.32 -0.32 2.91
C THR A 80 4.72 -1.26 1.87
N GLY A 81 4.17 -2.38 2.31
CA GLY A 81 3.53 -3.37 1.43
C GLY A 81 4.50 -3.92 0.41
N ASP A 82 4.22 -3.66 -0.85
CA ASP A 82 5.04 -4.00 -2.01
C ASP A 82 5.42 -2.72 -2.77
N PRO A 83 6.69 -2.52 -3.15
CA PRO A 83 7.13 -1.33 -3.87
C PRO A 83 6.43 -1.10 -5.21
N CYS A 84 5.95 -2.17 -5.88
CA CYS A 84 5.31 -2.07 -7.20
C CYS A 84 3.94 -1.36 -7.17
N LEU A 85 3.30 -1.25 -5.99
CA LEU A 85 2.00 -0.59 -5.83
C LEU A 85 2.14 0.73 -5.08
N TYR A 86 2.06 1.84 -5.82
CA TYR A 86 2.14 3.21 -5.29
C TYR A 86 3.41 3.51 -4.49
N GLY A 87 4.49 2.77 -4.74
CA GLY A 87 5.78 2.92 -4.04
C GLY A 87 6.59 4.14 -4.47
N ALA A 88 6.24 4.82 -5.57
CA ALA A 88 7.01 5.95 -6.13
C ALA A 88 8.50 5.62 -6.31
N ILE A 89 8.78 4.39 -6.82
CA ILE A 89 10.16 3.92 -7.01
C ILE A 89 10.72 4.23 -8.40
N ARG A 90 9.86 4.48 -9.39
CA ARG A 90 10.29 4.66 -10.78
C ARG A 90 11.26 5.84 -10.93
N GLU A 91 10.96 6.98 -10.32
CA GLU A 91 11.82 8.18 -10.36
C GLU A 91 13.19 7.91 -9.73
N GLN A 92 13.23 7.09 -8.67
CA GLN A 92 14.47 6.68 -8.02
C GLN A 92 15.27 5.74 -8.94
N MET A 93 14.63 4.76 -9.57
CA MET A 93 15.27 3.85 -10.53
C MET A 93 15.83 4.59 -11.74
N ASP A 94 15.09 5.52 -12.32
CA ASP A 94 15.55 6.33 -13.46
C ASP A 94 16.81 7.15 -13.09
N ALA A 95 16.87 7.68 -11.87
CA ALA A 95 18.05 8.41 -11.39
C ALA A 95 19.25 7.47 -11.17
N LEU A 96 19.01 6.28 -10.61
CA LEU A 96 20.07 5.28 -10.41
C LEU A 96 20.60 4.75 -11.75
N ASP A 97 19.73 4.54 -12.75
CA ASP A 97 20.13 4.19 -14.12
C ASP A 97 21.04 5.26 -14.73
N ALA A 98 20.69 6.54 -14.57
CA ALA A 98 21.49 7.67 -15.05
C ALA A 98 22.87 7.75 -14.38
N ASP A 99 22.95 7.34 -13.11
CA ASP A 99 24.18 7.32 -12.33
C ASP A 99 24.99 6.02 -12.51
N GLY A 100 24.45 5.02 -13.24
CA GLY A 100 25.09 3.70 -13.41
C GLY A 100 25.12 2.86 -12.11
N ILE A 101 24.22 3.13 -11.17
CA ILE A 101 24.12 2.43 -9.88
C ILE A 101 23.20 1.23 -10.03
N ALA A 102 23.70 0.04 -9.74
CA ALA A 102 22.93 -1.19 -9.79
C ALA A 102 21.87 -1.25 -8.68
N TYR A 103 20.69 -1.73 -9.05
CA TYR A 103 19.60 -1.96 -8.10
C TYR A 103 18.81 -3.22 -8.44
N ASP A 104 18.05 -3.73 -7.48
CA ASP A 104 17.04 -4.77 -7.65
C ASP A 104 15.79 -4.47 -6.82
N ASP A 105 14.73 -5.26 -7.04
CA ASP A 105 13.49 -5.19 -6.30
C ASP A 105 13.18 -6.54 -5.63
N THR A 106 12.83 -6.50 -4.36
CA THR A 106 12.35 -7.64 -3.57
C THR A 106 10.89 -7.40 -3.20
N PRO A 107 9.95 -8.18 -3.78
CA PRO A 107 8.54 -8.00 -3.53
C PRO A 107 8.18 -8.19 -2.06
N GLY A 108 7.12 -7.53 -1.63
CA GLY A 108 6.53 -7.65 -0.30
C GLY A 108 5.07 -8.10 -0.37
N VAL A 109 4.51 -8.44 0.79
CA VAL A 109 3.07 -8.67 0.91
C VAL A 109 2.36 -7.32 0.91
N SER A 110 1.62 -7.03 -0.15
CA SER A 110 0.88 -5.76 -0.26
C SER A 110 -0.23 -5.66 0.77
N SER A 111 -0.56 -4.44 1.16
CA SER A 111 -1.64 -4.18 2.13
C SER A 111 -3.01 -4.67 1.66
N PHE A 112 -3.27 -4.82 0.35
CA PHE A 112 -4.53 -5.40 -0.10
C PHE A 112 -4.63 -6.90 0.24
N CYS A 113 -3.51 -7.64 0.21
CA CYS A 113 -3.47 -9.02 0.69
C CYS A 113 -3.66 -9.06 2.22
N GLY A 114 -3.03 -8.12 2.94
CA GLY A 114 -3.25 -7.98 4.39
C GLY A 114 -4.71 -7.69 4.75
N ALA A 115 -5.38 -6.84 3.97
CA ALA A 115 -6.80 -6.54 4.16
C ALA A 115 -7.69 -7.76 3.91
N ALA A 116 -7.42 -8.55 2.86
CA ALA A 116 -8.15 -9.80 2.62
C ALA A 116 -7.99 -10.79 3.79
N ALA A 117 -6.77 -10.94 4.29
CA ALA A 117 -6.49 -11.80 5.46
C ALA A 117 -7.22 -11.32 6.71
N ALA A 118 -7.21 -10.02 7.01
CA ALA A 118 -7.94 -9.42 8.13
C ALA A 118 -9.47 -9.64 8.02
N LEU A 119 -9.99 -9.66 6.79
CA LEU A 119 -11.40 -9.89 6.51
C LEU A 119 -11.77 -11.38 6.47
N ASN A 120 -10.80 -12.30 6.44
CA ASN A 120 -10.98 -13.72 6.12
C ASN A 120 -11.76 -13.90 4.82
N ALA A 121 -11.41 -13.15 3.78
CA ALA A 121 -12.13 -13.07 2.52
C ALA A 121 -11.24 -13.40 1.33
N GLU A 122 -11.82 -14.01 0.32
CA GLU A 122 -11.23 -14.18 -1.01
C GLU A 122 -11.87 -13.17 -1.96
N TYR A 123 -11.04 -12.38 -2.65
CA TYR A 123 -11.52 -11.34 -3.58
C TYR A 123 -12.17 -11.89 -4.85
N THR A 124 -11.82 -13.11 -5.24
CA THR A 124 -12.20 -13.72 -6.52
C THR A 124 -13.09 -14.92 -6.30
N LEU A 125 -14.41 -14.69 -6.19
CA LEU A 125 -15.41 -15.76 -6.01
C LEU A 125 -16.07 -16.09 -7.36
N PRO A 126 -16.17 -17.40 -7.73
CA PRO A 126 -16.95 -17.83 -8.89
C PRO A 126 -18.38 -17.29 -8.84
N ALA A 127 -18.91 -16.89 -9.99
CA ALA A 127 -20.24 -16.30 -10.15
C ALA A 127 -20.51 -14.97 -9.40
N VAL A 128 -19.57 -14.48 -8.57
CA VAL A 128 -19.70 -13.20 -7.88
C VAL A 128 -18.78 -12.15 -8.52
N SER A 129 -17.46 -12.36 -8.44
CA SER A 129 -16.47 -11.50 -9.11
C SER A 129 -15.18 -12.28 -9.34
N GLN A 130 -14.65 -12.24 -10.55
CA GLN A 130 -13.37 -12.88 -10.91
C GLN A 130 -12.29 -11.82 -11.22
N THR A 131 -12.63 -10.55 -11.05
CA THR A 131 -11.75 -9.43 -11.32
C THR A 131 -11.53 -8.59 -10.07
N VAL A 132 -10.29 -8.22 -9.81
CA VAL A 132 -9.94 -7.29 -8.74
C VAL A 132 -9.37 -6.02 -9.35
N ILE A 133 -10.02 -4.90 -9.13
CA ILE A 133 -9.55 -3.59 -9.56
C ILE A 133 -8.85 -2.92 -8.37
N ILE A 134 -7.54 -2.74 -8.49
CA ILE A 134 -6.74 -1.99 -7.53
C ILE A 134 -6.57 -0.57 -8.08
N THR A 135 -7.05 0.43 -7.34
CA THR A 135 -7.04 1.82 -7.79
C THR A 135 -6.91 2.80 -6.63
N ARG A 136 -6.94 4.09 -6.95
CA ARG A 136 -7.04 5.21 -6.00
C ARG A 136 -7.91 6.34 -6.58
N ALA A 137 -8.48 7.16 -5.73
CA ALA A 137 -9.11 8.39 -6.17
C ALA A 137 -8.07 9.42 -6.65
N ALA A 138 -8.48 10.30 -7.55
CA ALA A 138 -7.72 11.49 -7.87
C ALA A 138 -7.66 12.42 -6.65
N GLY A 139 -6.45 12.70 -6.19
CA GLY A 139 -6.19 13.62 -5.08
C GLY A 139 -5.25 14.74 -5.53
N LYS A 140 -4.20 15.00 -4.76
CA LYS A 140 -3.14 15.94 -5.17
C LYS A 140 -2.46 15.52 -6.49
N THR A 141 -2.36 14.23 -6.74
CA THR A 141 -1.89 13.66 -8.00
C THR A 141 -3.11 13.21 -8.82
N PRO A 142 -3.23 13.63 -10.08
CA PRO A 142 -4.34 13.22 -10.94
C PRO A 142 -4.27 11.72 -11.26
N VAL A 143 -5.38 11.18 -11.73
CA VAL A 143 -5.47 9.88 -12.41
C VAL A 143 -6.00 10.12 -13.83
N PRO A 144 -5.68 9.26 -14.82
CA PRO A 144 -6.28 9.37 -16.16
C PRO A 144 -7.82 9.34 -16.08
N GLU A 145 -8.49 10.07 -16.99
CA GLU A 145 -9.95 10.18 -17.00
C GLU A 145 -10.64 8.80 -17.02
N ARG A 146 -10.14 7.89 -17.85
CA ARG A 146 -10.66 6.50 -17.95
C ARG A 146 -10.45 5.65 -16.70
N GLU A 147 -9.62 6.10 -15.76
CA GLU A 147 -9.27 5.41 -14.51
C GLU A 147 -9.88 6.11 -13.29
N GLN A 148 -10.79 7.05 -13.49
CA GLN A 148 -11.60 7.60 -12.43
C GLN A 148 -12.46 6.50 -11.79
N ILE A 149 -12.75 6.64 -10.49
CA ILE A 149 -13.47 5.58 -9.74
C ILE A 149 -14.83 5.28 -10.36
N GLU A 150 -15.57 6.27 -10.82
CA GLU A 150 -16.86 6.10 -11.50
C GLU A 150 -16.75 5.26 -12.77
N SER A 151 -15.70 5.46 -13.56
CA SER A 151 -15.45 4.66 -14.77
C SER A 151 -15.11 3.21 -14.44
N LEU A 152 -14.28 2.98 -13.42
CA LEU A 152 -13.90 1.65 -12.97
C LEU A 152 -15.05 0.95 -12.24
N ALA A 153 -15.85 1.68 -11.50
CA ALA A 153 -17.02 1.18 -10.79
C ALA A 153 -18.12 0.64 -11.74
N ALA A 154 -18.14 1.08 -13.00
CA ALA A 154 -19.07 0.57 -14.01
C ALA A 154 -18.91 -0.94 -14.26
N HIS A 155 -17.77 -1.53 -13.92
CA HIS A 155 -17.54 -2.98 -14.07
C HIS A 155 -18.21 -3.83 -12.99
N GLY A 156 -18.60 -3.27 -11.84
CA GLY A 156 -19.20 -4.02 -10.72
C GLY A 156 -18.28 -5.11 -10.14
N ALA A 157 -16.98 -5.01 -10.39
CA ALA A 157 -15.99 -5.98 -9.94
C ALA A 157 -15.63 -5.77 -8.45
N THR A 158 -14.84 -6.68 -7.87
CA THR A 158 -14.19 -6.38 -6.59
C THR A 158 -13.25 -5.20 -6.75
N MET A 159 -13.39 -4.16 -5.90
CA MET A 159 -12.48 -3.01 -5.91
C MET A 159 -11.73 -2.88 -4.59
N VAL A 160 -10.43 -2.57 -4.68
CA VAL A 160 -9.57 -2.20 -3.55
C VAL A 160 -9.01 -0.81 -3.81
N ILE A 161 -9.45 0.15 -2.99
CA ILE A 161 -9.16 1.56 -3.21
C ILE A 161 -8.12 2.03 -2.19
N PHE A 162 -6.93 2.37 -2.69
CA PHE A 162 -5.79 2.85 -1.93
C PHE A 162 -5.82 4.37 -1.76
N LEU A 163 -5.12 4.90 -0.75
CA LEU A 163 -4.79 6.32 -0.59
C LEU A 163 -5.98 7.30 -0.65
N SER A 164 -7.20 6.80 -0.44
CA SER A 164 -8.43 7.56 -0.74
C SER A 164 -9.34 7.77 0.45
N ILE A 165 -8.95 7.31 1.65
CA ILE A 165 -9.81 7.42 2.85
C ILE A 165 -10.12 8.88 3.21
N GLY A 166 -9.18 9.81 2.99
CA GLY A 166 -9.41 11.25 3.19
C GLY A 166 -10.36 11.88 2.15
N LEU A 167 -10.72 11.13 1.11
CA LEU A 167 -11.65 11.54 0.04
C LEU A 167 -12.93 10.69 0.05
N VAL A 168 -13.26 10.08 1.19
CA VAL A 168 -14.31 9.06 1.29
C VAL A 168 -15.68 9.52 0.79
N ASN A 169 -16.05 10.79 0.97
CA ASN A 169 -17.29 11.35 0.43
C ASN A 169 -17.31 11.30 -1.11
N GLN A 170 -16.19 11.66 -1.76
CA GLN A 170 -16.05 11.62 -3.22
C GLN A 170 -16.05 10.18 -3.71
N VAL A 171 -15.34 9.28 -3.01
CA VAL A 171 -15.30 7.84 -3.31
C VAL A 171 -16.70 7.25 -3.27
N GLN A 172 -17.49 7.52 -2.22
CA GLN A 172 -18.87 7.04 -2.11
C GLN A 172 -19.73 7.49 -3.28
N GLN A 173 -19.69 8.78 -3.65
CA GLN A 173 -20.45 9.30 -4.77
C GLN A 173 -20.02 8.67 -6.10
N ALA A 174 -18.72 8.53 -6.34
CA ALA A 174 -18.18 7.92 -7.55
C ALA A 174 -18.57 6.44 -7.70
N LEU A 175 -18.59 5.67 -6.60
CA LEU A 175 -19.06 4.28 -6.59
C LEU A 175 -20.54 4.18 -6.98
N LEU A 176 -21.38 5.07 -6.47
CA LEU A 176 -22.83 5.11 -6.77
C LEU A 176 -23.15 5.56 -8.21
N GLN A 177 -22.19 6.18 -8.90
CA GLN A 177 -22.32 6.51 -10.33
C GLN A 177 -22.00 5.31 -11.25
N GLY A 178 -21.38 4.26 -10.70
CA GLY A 178 -21.08 3.02 -11.41
C GLY A 178 -22.17 1.95 -11.25
N ALA A 179 -21.74 0.71 -11.16
CA ALA A 179 -22.63 -0.46 -11.01
C ALA A 179 -23.00 -0.79 -9.56
N TYR A 180 -22.38 -0.15 -8.58
CA TYR A 180 -22.66 -0.41 -7.17
C TYR A 180 -23.92 0.31 -6.70
N THR A 181 -24.63 -0.32 -5.78
CA THR A 181 -25.86 0.21 -5.17
C THR A 181 -25.59 0.69 -3.75
N VAL A 182 -26.55 1.39 -3.17
CA VAL A 182 -26.49 1.80 -1.76
C VAL A 182 -26.31 0.63 -0.79
N SER A 183 -26.76 -0.58 -1.19
CA SER A 183 -26.65 -1.80 -0.38
C SER A 183 -25.40 -2.63 -0.66
N THR A 184 -24.59 -2.27 -1.66
CA THR A 184 -23.35 -3.02 -1.97
C THR A 184 -22.42 -3.02 -0.76
N PRO A 185 -21.92 -4.20 -0.33
CA PRO A 185 -21.08 -4.31 0.85
C PRO A 185 -19.72 -3.61 0.68
N VAL A 186 -19.25 -2.99 1.76
CA VAL A 186 -17.94 -2.34 1.88
C VAL A 186 -17.28 -2.76 3.18
N ALA A 187 -15.97 -2.95 3.14
CA ALA A 187 -15.12 -3.02 4.32
C ALA A 187 -14.02 -1.96 4.26
N VAL A 188 -13.86 -1.20 5.33
CA VAL A 188 -12.72 -0.31 5.51
C VAL A 188 -11.77 -0.96 6.50
N VAL A 189 -10.56 -1.26 6.04
CA VAL A 189 -9.52 -1.92 6.85
C VAL A 189 -8.44 -0.90 7.18
N TYR A 190 -8.44 -0.44 8.43
CA TYR A 190 -7.44 0.46 8.97
C TYR A 190 -6.26 -0.33 9.50
N LYS A 191 -5.05 0.03 9.08
CA LYS A 191 -3.81 -0.59 9.54
C LYS A 191 -3.86 -2.13 9.52
N ALA A 192 -4.21 -2.72 8.38
CA ALA A 192 -4.25 -4.19 8.23
C ALA A 192 -2.97 -4.84 8.76
N THR A 193 -3.13 -5.87 9.60
CA THR A 193 -2.07 -6.65 10.27
C THR A 193 -1.26 -5.93 11.37
N TRP A 194 -1.51 -4.66 11.62
CA TRP A 194 -0.91 -3.94 12.73
C TRP A 194 -1.63 -4.25 14.06
N PRO A 195 -0.99 -4.04 15.23
CA PRO A 195 -1.67 -4.20 16.51
C PRO A 195 -2.94 -3.34 16.66
N GLU A 196 -2.97 -2.18 15.99
CA GLU A 196 -4.12 -1.26 16.01
C GLU A 196 -5.11 -1.49 14.86
N GLU A 197 -5.06 -2.65 14.21
CA GLU A 197 -6.00 -3.00 13.15
C GLU A 197 -7.45 -2.79 13.58
N ARG A 198 -8.22 -2.13 12.70
CA ARG A 198 -9.67 -1.99 12.87
C ARG A 198 -10.37 -2.24 11.54
N ILE A 199 -11.52 -2.92 11.62
CA ILE A 199 -12.36 -3.20 10.46
C ILE A 199 -13.70 -2.52 10.68
N VAL A 200 -14.11 -1.71 9.71
CA VAL A 200 -15.45 -1.12 9.64
C VAL A 200 -16.19 -1.76 8.48
N ARG A 201 -17.24 -2.54 8.77
CA ARG A 201 -18.14 -3.11 7.76
C ARG A 201 -19.33 -2.20 7.61
N CYS A 202 -19.67 -1.85 6.40
CA CYS A 202 -20.74 -0.95 6.04
C CYS A 202 -21.24 -1.27 4.62
N THR A 203 -22.06 -0.38 4.07
CA THR A 203 -22.47 -0.43 2.67
C THR A 203 -21.95 0.82 1.93
N VAL A 204 -22.06 0.83 0.60
CA VAL A 204 -21.70 2.03 -0.17
C VAL A 204 -22.53 3.23 0.28
N GLY A 205 -23.81 3.01 0.63
CA GLY A 205 -24.74 4.08 1.04
C GLY A 205 -24.32 4.82 2.33
N ASP A 206 -23.69 4.14 3.27
CA ASP A 206 -23.29 4.69 4.57
C ASP A 206 -21.76 4.72 4.79
N LEU A 207 -20.98 4.53 3.71
CA LEU A 207 -19.51 4.47 3.76
C LEU A 207 -18.89 5.69 4.42
N ALA A 208 -19.25 6.89 3.97
CA ALA A 208 -18.66 8.13 4.48
C ALA A 208 -19.01 8.37 5.96
N GLU A 209 -20.28 8.17 6.33
CA GLU A 209 -20.73 8.29 7.72
C GLU A 209 -19.99 7.29 8.63
N SER A 210 -19.89 6.03 8.20
CA SER A 210 -19.21 4.97 8.94
C SER A 210 -17.73 5.27 9.18
N VAL A 211 -17.03 5.79 8.16
CA VAL A 211 -15.61 6.18 8.26
C VAL A 211 -15.43 7.37 9.20
N HIS A 212 -16.28 8.41 9.09
CA HIS A 212 -16.23 9.58 9.99
C HIS A 212 -16.52 9.17 11.44
N LYS A 213 -17.53 8.34 11.67
CA LYS A 213 -17.86 7.83 13.01
C LYS A 213 -16.75 7.01 13.64
N ALA A 214 -15.98 6.28 12.81
CA ALA A 214 -14.83 5.49 13.23
C ALA A 214 -13.55 6.34 13.42
N ASP A 215 -13.58 7.63 13.08
CA ASP A 215 -12.42 8.55 13.10
C ASP A 215 -11.22 8.02 12.33
N ILE A 216 -11.48 7.46 11.12
CA ILE A 216 -10.43 6.94 10.25
C ILE A 216 -10.12 7.98 9.17
N THR A 217 -8.94 8.59 9.23
CA THR A 217 -8.54 9.68 8.32
C THR A 217 -7.35 9.33 7.41
N LYS A 218 -6.62 8.27 7.72
CA LYS A 218 -5.43 7.82 6.97
C LYS A 218 -5.18 6.32 7.18
N THR A 219 -4.26 5.75 6.40
CA THR A 219 -3.71 4.38 6.57
C THR A 219 -4.81 3.31 6.56
N ALA A 220 -5.79 3.46 5.66
CA ALA A 220 -6.86 2.49 5.49
C ALA A 220 -7.11 2.20 4.01
N LEU A 221 -7.54 0.97 3.73
CA LEU A 221 -8.05 0.54 2.44
C LEU A 221 -9.57 0.50 2.47
N ILE A 222 -10.19 0.92 1.37
CA ILE A 222 -11.63 0.74 1.13
C ILE A 222 -11.76 -0.44 0.18
N VAL A 223 -12.48 -1.47 0.60
CA VAL A 223 -12.70 -2.70 -0.18
C VAL A 223 -14.18 -2.81 -0.46
N VAL A 224 -14.55 -2.95 -1.73
CA VAL A 224 -15.94 -2.88 -2.20
C VAL A 224 -16.29 -4.09 -3.04
N GLY A 225 -17.45 -4.67 -2.83
CA GLY A 225 -18.01 -5.71 -3.70
C GLY A 225 -18.77 -6.81 -2.98
N ASP A 226 -19.55 -7.54 -3.75
CA ASP A 226 -20.46 -8.57 -3.26
C ASP A 226 -19.73 -9.78 -2.63
N PHE A 227 -18.43 -9.97 -2.91
CA PHE A 227 -17.60 -10.98 -2.24
C PHE A 227 -17.57 -10.82 -0.71
N LEU A 228 -17.90 -9.63 -0.18
CA LEU A 228 -18.04 -9.37 1.26
C LEU A 228 -19.38 -9.86 1.84
N GLY A 229 -20.28 -10.35 1.01
CA GLY A 229 -21.55 -10.93 1.42
C GLY A 229 -21.34 -12.16 2.30
N THR A 230 -22.39 -12.54 3.04
CA THR A 230 -22.36 -13.65 4.01
C THR A 230 -22.73 -15.01 3.42
N GLN A 231 -23.20 -15.04 2.18
CA GLN A 231 -23.62 -16.26 1.49
C GLN A 231 -22.87 -16.39 0.18
N TYR A 232 -22.19 -17.50 0.06
CA TYR A 232 -21.60 -17.99 -1.17
C TYR A 232 -22.23 -19.37 -1.42
N ASP A 233 -23.12 -19.44 -2.41
CA ASP A 233 -23.81 -20.69 -2.84
C ASP A 233 -23.09 -21.32 -4.04
#